data_75cd11ca8fff3a7910b45f539c0d2fb6
#
_entry.id   75cd11ca8fff3a7910b45f539c0d2fb6
#
_cell.length_a   1.000
_cell.length_b   1.000
_cell.length_c   1.000
_cell.angle_alpha   90.00
_cell.angle_beta   90.00
_cell.angle_gamma   90.00
#
_symmetry.space_group_name_H-M   'P 1'
#
loop_
_entity.id
_entity.type
_entity.pdbx_description
1 polymer ?
#
loop_
_entity_poly.entity_id
_entity_poly.type
_entity_poly.pdbx_seq_one_letter_code
_entity_poly.pdbx_strand_id
1 'polypeptide(L)'
;MTRERAEEFGAAWNSGNADLVTSFFADEGAYHASVGPDHLGKSYFGKENIRRGVQAFFDRFPDGKFENLKVVVAGDVGTFEWDFVTTDPDGQKVRTAGCDLLRFVGDKVATKNAFRKVRG
;
A
#
# COMPACT_ATOMS: atom_id res chain seq x y z
N MET A 1 -5.61 14.87 6.99
CA MET A 1 -5.07 14.36 5.71
C MET A 1 -5.72 15.10 4.56
N THR A 2 -4.94 15.59 3.64
CA THR A 2 -5.46 16.17 2.41
C THR A 2 -5.44 15.14 1.29
N ARG A 3 -6.26 15.35 0.27
CA ARG A 3 -6.24 14.50 -0.92
C ARG A 3 -4.86 14.53 -1.60
N GLU A 4 -4.25 15.71 -1.70
CA GLU A 4 -2.93 15.89 -2.32
C GLU A 4 -1.86 15.09 -1.60
N ARG A 5 -1.86 15.12 -0.26
CA ARG A 5 -0.91 14.35 0.52
C ARG A 5 -1.18 12.83 0.40
N ALA A 6 -2.44 12.43 0.36
CA ALA A 6 -2.79 11.03 0.12
C ALA A 6 -2.32 10.57 -1.28
N GLU A 7 -2.42 11.42 -2.29
CA GLU A 7 -1.88 11.13 -3.62
C GLU A 7 -0.36 10.98 -3.59
N GLU A 8 0.34 11.81 -2.83
CA GLU A 8 1.79 11.67 -2.63
C GLU A 8 2.14 10.33 -1.96
N PHE A 9 1.35 9.93 -0.96
CA PHE A 9 1.53 8.63 -0.32
C PHE A 9 1.34 7.48 -1.33
N GLY A 10 0.29 7.57 -2.15
CA GLY A 10 0.08 6.58 -3.21
C GLY A 10 1.24 6.49 -4.18
N ALA A 11 1.76 7.66 -4.61
CA ALA A 11 2.91 7.71 -5.52
C ALA A 11 4.18 7.12 -4.88
N ALA A 12 4.35 7.26 -3.57
CA ALA A 12 5.51 6.73 -2.86
C ALA A 12 5.63 5.20 -3.01
N TRP A 13 4.51 4.50 -3.15
CA TRP A 13 4.49 3.05 -3.36
C TRP A 13 5.09 2.62 -4.71
N ASN A 14 5.29 3.57 -5.64
CA ASN A 14 5.99 3.32 -6.90
C ASN A 14 7.48 3.72 -6.85
N SER A 15 7.94 4.25 -5.72
CA SER A 15 9.30 4.78 -5.61
C SER A 15 10.37 3.71 -5.39
N GLY A 16 9.99 2.56 -4.85
CA GLY A 16 10.95 1.55 -4.40
C GLY A 16 11.70 1.96 -3.12
N ASN A 17 11.29 3.05 -2.48
CA ASN A 17 11.95 3.61 -1.29
C ASN A 17 11.09 3.37 -0.05
N ALA A 18 11.44 2.35 0.72
CA ALA A 18 10.67 1.98 1.92
C ALA A 18 10.67 3.08 2.98
N ASP A 19 11.75 3.83 3.11
CA ASP A 19 11.81 4.94 4.07
C ASP A 19 10.82 6.04 3.70
N LEU A 20 10.70 6.36 2.41
CA LEU A 20 9.75 7.35 1.95
C LEU A 20 8.32 6.92 2.26
N VAL A 21 7.94 5.70 1.91
CA VAL A 21 6.59 5.17 2.21
C VAL A 21 6.33 5.23 3.72
N THR A 22 7.27 4.75 4.51
CA THR A 22 7.12 4.67 5.97
C THR A 22 6.98 6.05 6.59
N SER A 23 7.60 7.07 6.01
CA SER A 23 7.52 8.45 6.53
C SER A 23 6.09 9.00 6.59
N PHE A 24 5.17 8.47 5.79
CA PHE A 24 3.76 8.88 5.81
C PHE A 24 2.97 8.25 6.95
N PHE A 25 3.45 7.17 7.55
CA PHE A 25 2.72 6.47 8.62
C PHE A 25 2.89 7.15 9.96
N ALA A 26 1.85 7.03 10.78
CA ALA A 26 1.95 7.39 12.20
C ALA A 26 2.88 6.40 12.93
N ASP A 27 3.48 6.83 14.05
CA ASP A 27 4.43 6.00 14.79
C ASP A 27 3.84 4.66 15.22
N GLU A 28 2.58 4.64 15.61
CA GLU A 28 1.85 3.44 16.03
C GLU A 28 0.93 2.91 14.93
N GLY A 29 1.26 3.19 13.68
CA GLY A 29 0.45 2.78 12.55
C GLY A 29 0.46 1.28 12.29
N ALA A 30 -0.39 0.85 11.37
CA ALA A 30 -0.49 -0.53 10.93
C ALA A 30 -0.57 -0.63 9.40
N TYR A 31 0.10 -1.62 8.86
CA TYR A 31 0.02 -2.00 7.46
C TYR A 31 -0.40 -3.47 7.38
N HIS A 32 -1.52 -3.71 6.72
CA HIS A 32 -2.03 -5.06 6.45
C HIS A 32 -1.86 -5.35 4.96
N ALA A 33 -0.97 -6.29 4.65
CA ALA A 33 -0.71 -6.69 3.27
C ALA A 33 -1.92 -7.44 2.70
N SER A 34 -2.03 -7.47 1.36
CA SER A 34 -3.17 -8.11 0.68
C SER A 34 -3.13 -9.64 0.75
N VAL A 35 -2.02 -10.22 1.17
CA VAL A 35 -1.86 -11.67 1.32
C VAL A 35 -1.20 -11.95 2.67
N GLY A 36 -1.40 -13.17 3.18
CA GLY A 36 -0.77 -13.59 4.43
C GLY A 36 -1.60 -14.62 5.15
N PRO A 37 -1.10 -15.10 6.32
CA PRO A 37 -1.69 -16.23 7.00
C PRO A 37 -2.95 -15.92 7.80
N ASP A 38 -3.21 -14.64 8.09
CA ASP A 38 -4.32 -14.25 8.96
C ASP A 38 -5.48 -13.64 8.17
N HIS A 39 -6.60 -13.36 8.84
CA HIS A 39 -7.77 -12.80 8.17
C HIS A 39 -7.51 -11.40 7.57
N LEU A 40 -6.53 -10.67 8.09
CA LEU A 40 -6.10 -9.38 7.54
C LEU A 40 -4.83 -9.50 6.70
N GLY A 41 -4.46 -10.71 6.25
CA GLY A 41 -3.21 -10.93 5.55
C GLY A 41 -2.05 -10.96 6.54
N LYS A 42 -0.88 -10.46 6.11
CA LYS A 42 0.24 -10.25 7.04
C LYS A 42 0.20 -8.82 7.53
N SER A 43 0.24 -8.65 8.86
CA SER A 43 0.14 -7.34 9.49
C SER A 43 1.49 -6.90 10.05
N TYR A 44 1.77 -5.61 9.91
CA TYR A 44 2.98 -4.97 10.43
C TYR A 44 2.55 -3.79 11.29
N PHE A 45 2.97 -3.78 12.55
CA PHE A 45 2.60 -2.77 13.52
C PHE A 45 3.82 -1.96 13.94
N GLY A 46 3.67 -0.62 13.94
CA GLY A 46 4.74 0.31 14.26
C GLY A 46 5.68 0.56 13.08
N LYS A 47 6.32 1.73 13.06
CA LYS A 47 7.10 2.19 11.89
C LYS A 47 8.20 1.22 11.48
N GLU A 48 8.94 0.65 12.42
CA GLU A 48 10.03 -0.24 12.09
C GLU A 48 9.54 -1.50 11.37
N ASN A 49 8.46 -2.10 11.87
CA ASN A 49 7.87 -3.28 11.24
C ASN A 49 7.21 -2.94 9.91
N ILE A 50 6.54 -1.78 9.83
CA ILE A 50 5.95 -1.30 8.57
C ILE A 50 7.04 -1.16 7.51
N ARG A 51 8.18 -0.55 7.86
CA ARG A 51 9.30 -0.41 6.92
C ARG A 51 9.76 -1.76 6.39
N ARG A 52 9.85 -2.77 7.25
CA ARG A 52 10.21 -4.14 6.84
C ARG A 52 9.19 -4.73 5.88
N GLY A 53 7.90 -4.52 6.16
CA GLY A 53 6.82 -5.00 5.30
C GLY A 53 6.82 -4.32 3.94
N VAL A 54 7.04 -3.02 3.90
CA VAL A 54 7.15 -2.26 2.65
C VAL A 54 8.36 -2.71 1.85
N GLN A 55 9.51 -2.89 2.50
CA GLN A 55 10.72 -3.37 1.83
C GLN A 55 10.50 -4.78 1.25
N ALA A 56 9.84 -5.66 2.01
CA ALA A 56 9.53 -7.01 1.54
C ALA A 56 8.63 -6.96 0.28
N PHE A 57 7.68 -6.02 0.23
CA PHE A 57 6.84 -5.81 -0.94
C PHE A 57 7.67 -5.38 -2.16
N PHE A 58 8.56 -4.40 -1.99
CA PHE A 58 9.43 -3.95 -3.08
C PHE A 58 10.38 -5.05 -3.54
N ASP A 59 10.92 -5.83 -2.62
CA ASP A 59 11.81 -6.95 -2.96
C ASP A 59 11.09 -8.04 -3.74
N ARG A 60 9.82 -8.32 -3.37
CA ARG A 60 9.01 -9.33 -4.05
C ARG A 60 8.60 -8.89 -5.46
N PHE A 61 8.34 -7.59 -5.66
CA PHE A 61 7.85 -7.04 -6.92
C PHE A 61 8.75 -5.91 -7.39
N PRO A 62 9.99 -6.20 -7.79
CA PRO A 62 10.95 -5.14 -8.15
C PRO A 62 10.50 -4.30 -9.33
N ASP A 63 9.69 -4.83 -10.24
CA ASP A 63 9.13 -4.11 -11.38
C ASP A 63 7.66 -3.72 -11.18
N GLY A 64 7.11 -3.98 -10.00
CA GLY A 64 5.69 -3.72 -9.72
C GLY A 64 5.38 -2.23 -9.75
N LYS A 65 4.24 -1.88 -10.37
CA LYS A 65 3.76 -0.49 -10.45
C LYS A 65 2.27 -0.43 -10.20
N PHE A 66 1.87 0.54 -9.41
CA PHE A 66 0.48 0.92 -9.24
C PHE A 66 0.13 1.94 -10.32
N GLU A 67 -0.95 1.69 -11.05
CA GLU A 67 -1.42 2.54 -12.14
C GLU A 67 -2.89 2.91 -11.90
N ASN A 68 -3.32 4.00 -12.54
CA ASN A 68 -4.71 4.45 -12.50
C ASN A 68 -5.22 4.71 -11.06
N LEU A 69 -4.37 5.28 -10.23
CA LEU A 69 -4.69 5.57 -8.84
C LEU A 69 -5.86 6.55 -8.72
N LYS A 70 -6.89 6.15 -8.00
CA LYS A 70 -8.01 7.01 -7.62
C LYS A 70 -8.00 7.15 -6.10
N VAL A 71 -8.07 8.39 -5.64
CA VAL A 71 -7.95 8.74 -4.22
C VAL A 71 -9.22 9.40 -3.74
N VAL A 72 -9.74 8.90 -2.63
CA VAL A 72 -10.84 9.54 -1.89
C VAL A 72 -10.36 9.77 -0.47
N VAL A 73 -10.55 10.98 0.03
CA VAL A 73 -10.30 11.33 1.43
C VAL A 73 -11.59 11.92 2.00
N ALA A 74 -12.07 11.36 3.10
CA ALA A 74 -13.29 11.79 3.78
C ALA A 74 -13.01 11.81 5.29
N GLY A 75 -12.61 12.96 5.82
CA GLY A 75 -12.23 13.10 7.22
C GLY A 75 -11.01 12.24 7.56
N ASP A 76 -11.18 11.32 8.50
CA ASP A 76 -10.13 10.44 8.98
C ASP A 76 -10.10 9.07 8.28
N VAL A 77 -10.84 8.92 7.18
CA VAL A 77 -10.85 7.70 6.37
C VAL A 77 -10.63 8.04 4.91
N GLY A 78 -10.16 7.07 4.15
CA GLY A 78 -9.99 7.23 2.72
C GLY A 78 -9.84 5.90 2.01
N THR A 79 -9.80 5.98 0.69
CA THR A 79 -9.57 4.79 -0.15
C THR A 79 -8.62 5.13 -1.28
N PHE A 80 -7.81 4.13 -1.65
CA PHE A 80 -7.14 4.05 -2.94
C PHE A 80 -7.81 2.97 -3.77
N GLU A 81 -8.00 3.24 -5.04
CA GLU A 81 -8.36 2.24 -6.03
C GLU A 81 -7.28 2.27 -7.11
N TRP A 82 -6.78 1.11 -7.51
CA TRP A 82 -5.63 1.04 -8.40
C TRP A 82 -5.61 -0.27 -9.17
N ASP A 83 -4.80 -0.29 -10.24
CA ASP A 83 -4.33 -1.50 -10.88
C ASP A 83 -2.88 -1.74 -10.48
N PHE A 84 -2.52 -2.96 -10.15
CA PHE A 84 -1.15 -3.35 -9.90
C PHE A 84 -0.64 -4.15 -11.08
N VAL A 85 0.47 -3.70 -11.67
CA VAL A 85 1.07 -4.32 -12.85
C VAL A 85 2.44 -4.84 -12.46
N THR A 86 2.68 -6.13 -12.72
CA THR A 86 3.96 -6.77 -12.43
C THR A 86 4.25 -7.80 -13.52
N THR A 87 5.47 -8.33 -13.53
CA THR A 87 5.87 -9.40 -14.45
C THR A 87 5.88 -10.72 -13.67
N ASP A 88 5.18 -11.72 -14.21
CA ASP A 88 5.15 -13.05 -13.59
C ASP A 88 6.44 -13.84 -13.89
N PRO A 89 6.63 -15.02 -13.26
CA PRO A 89 7.82 -15.84 -13.51
C PRO A 89 8.01 -16.25 -14.98
N ASP A 90 6.95 -16.26 -15.77
CA ASP A 90 7.00 -16.59 -17.20
C ASP A 90 7.35 -15.38 -18.07
N GLY A 91 7.59 -14.22 -17.46
CA GLY A 91 7.93 -12.99 -18.18
C GLY A 91 6.73 -12.23 -18.73
N GLN A 92 5.51 -12.60 -18.36
CA GLN A 92 4.30 -11.95 -18.84
C GLN A 92 3.84 -10.84 -17.88
N LYS A 93 3.34 -9.75 -18.44
CA LYS A 93 2.73 -8.66 -17.65
C LYS A 93 1.37 -9.13 -17.13
N VAL A 94 1.18 -8.96 -15.83
CA VAL A 94 -0.08 -9.28 -15.15
C VAL A 94 -0.64 -8.02 -14.54
N ARG A 95 -1.89 -7.69 -14.87
CA ARG A 95 -2.62 -6.55 -14.31
C ARG A 95 -3.68 -7.07 -13.36
N THR A 96 -3.68 -6.55 -12.14
CA THR A 96 -4.61 -6.99 -11.09
C THR A 96 -5.22 -5.78 -10.41
N ALA A 97 -6.54 -5.73 -10.32
CA ALA A 97 -7.24 -4.65 -9.64
C ALA A 97 -7.17 -4.82 -8.13
N GLY A 98 -7.14 -3.71 -7.42
CA GLY A 98 -7.17 -3.72 -5.97
C GLY A 98 -7.57 -2.39 -5.39
N CYS A 99 -7.60 -2.36 -4.07
CA CYS A 99 -7.91 -1.16 -3.32
C CYS A 99 -7.26 -1.22 -1.94
N ASP A 100 -7.15 -0.06 -1.33
CA ASP A 100 -6.75 0.08 0.06
C ASP A 100 -7.85 0.79 0.84
N LEU A 101 -8.12 0.31 2.05
CA LEU A 101 -8.88 1.05 3.03
C LEU A 101 -7.89 1.75 3.94
N LEU A 102 -8.06 3.07 4.08
CA LEU A 102 -7.12 3.92 4.81
C LEU A 102 -7.79 4.57 5.99
N ARG A 103 -7.05 4.68 7.09
CA ARG A 103 -7.39 5.52 8.23
C ARG A 103 -6.26 6.50 8.47
N PHE A 104 -6.63 7.71 8.87
CA PHE A 104 -5.68 8.80 9.09
C PHE A 104 -5.75 9.30 10.51
N VAL A 105 -4.61 9.78 11.01
CA VAL A 105 -4.53 10.60 12.21
C VAL A 105 -3.75 11.86 11.84
N GLY A 106 -4.45 13.01 11.82
CA GLY A 106 -3.88 14.23 11.27
C GLY A 106 -3.46 14.04 9.82
N ASP A 107 -2.21 14.35 9.53
CA ASP A 107 -1.61 14.20 8.19
C ASP A 107 -0.86 12.88 8.01
N LYS A 108 -1.04 11.93 8.92
CA LYS A 108 -0.37 10.62 8.89
C LYS A 108 -1.34 9.50 8.61
N VAL A 109 -0.81 8.42 8.04
CA VAL A 109 -1.57 7.18 7.81
C VAL A 109 -1.52 6.35 9.09
N ALA A 110 -2.69 6.13 9.69
CA ALA A 110 -2.80 5.26 10.86
C ALA A 110 -2.91 3.80 10.45
N THR A 111 -3.65 3.51 9.38
CA THR A 111 -3.82 2.13 8.89
C THR A 111 -3.91 2.13 7.38
N LYS A 112 -3.17 1.21 6.75
CA LYS A 112 -3.33 0.86 5.34
C LYS A 112 -3.68 -0.61 5.25
N ASN A 113 -4.89 -0.89 4.80
CA ASN A 113 -5.39 -2.26 4.65
C ASN A 113 -5.60 -2.56 3.17
N ALA A 114 -4.74 -3.40 2.61
CA ALA A 114 -4.68 -3.66 1.19
C ALA A 114 -5.52 -4.87 0.80
N PHE A 115 -6.23 -4.72 -0.31
CA PHE A 115 -7.02 -5.80 -0.94
C PHE A 115 -6.64 -5.87 -2.41
N ARG A 116 -6.48 -7.07 -2.91
CA ARG A 116 -6.13 -7.28 -4.31
C ARG A 116 -6.90 -8.49 -4.84
N LYS A 117 -7.43 -8.37 -6.05
CA LYS A 117 -8.08 -9.50 -6.72
C LYS A 117 -7.09 -10.65 -6.84
N VAL A 118 -7.60 -11.85 -6.72
CA VAL A 118 -6.84 -13.08 -6.90
C VAL A 118 -7.46 -13.84 -8.07
N ARG A 119 -6.61 -14.29 -9.00
CA ARG A 119 -7.06 -15.11 -10.10
C ARG A 119 -7.22 -16.54 -9.62
N GLY A 120 -8.40 -17.04 -9.71
CA GLY A 120 -8.76 -18.39 -9.27
C GLY A 120 -8.73 -19.44 -10.36
#